data_b9b0765f9df139820b0db0808b82c027
#
_entry.id   b9b0765f9df139820b0db0808b82c027
#
_cell.length_a   1.000
_cell.length_b   1.000
_cell.length_c   1.000
_cell.angle_alpha   90.00
_cell.angle_beta   90.00
_cell.angle_gamma   90.00
#
_symmetry.space_group_name_H-M   'P 1'
#
loop_
_entity.id
_entity.type
_entity.pdbx_description
1 polymer ?
#
loop_
_entity_poly.entity_id
_entity_poly.type
_entity_poly.pdbx_seq_one_letter_code
_entity_poly.pdbx_strand_id
1 'polypeptide(L)' 'MELRHLRYFIAVCEEGSLTNAAERRLHTAQPSLSRQIRDLELEIGVKLLERNARGIALTAAGRVFLDHA' A
#
# COMPACT_ATOMS: atom_id res chain seq x y z
N MET A 1 0.84 6.98 12.65
CA MET A 1 0.51 5.83 11.79
C MET A 1 -0.44 4.90 12.52
N GLU A 2 -1.49 4.48 11.83
CA GLU A 2 -2.47 3.59 12.41
C GLU A 2 -2.24 2.16 11.96
N LEU A 3 -2.68 1.21 12.78
CA LEU A 3 -2.61 -0.21 12.44
C LEU A 3 -3.32 -0.50 11.12
N ARG A 4 -4.41 0.22 10.83
CA ARG A 4 -5.14 0.11 9.58
C ARG A 4 -4.25 0.38 8.38
N HIS A 5 -3.36 1.38 8.47
CA HIS A 5 -2.44 1.71 7.39
C HIS A 5 -1.48 0.56 7.10
N LEU A 6 -0.98 -0.08 8.15
CA LEU A 6 -0.09 -1.24 8.00
C LEU A 6 -0.82 -2.40 7.33
N ARG A 7 -2.03 -2.69 7.76
CA ARG A 7 -2.82 -3.77 7.19
C ARG A 7 -3.10 -3.53 5.71
N TYR A 8 -3.42 -2.30 5.36
CA TYR A 8 -3.70 -1.95 3.96
C TYR A 8 -2.44 -2.08 3.11
N PHE A 9 -1.31 -1.61 3.62
CA PHE A 9 -0.05 -1.71 2.90
C PHE A 9 0.33 -3.18 2.66
N ILE A 10 0.24 -4.01 3.67
CA ILE A 10 0.56 -5.43 3.55
C ILE A 10 -0.36 -6.11 2.53
N ALA A 11 -1.65 -5.82 2.59
CA ALA A 11 -2.61 -6.39 1.64
C ALA A 11 -2.26 -6.00 0.19
N VAL A 12 -1.91 -4.73 -0.03
CA VAL A 12 -1.53 -4.26 -1.35
C VAL A 12 -0.29 -4.99 -1.86
N CYS A 13 0.70 -5.16 -0.98
CA CYS A 13 1.94 -5.86 -1.34
C CYS A 13 1.67 -7.32 -1.72
N GLU A 14 0.82 -7.98 -0.94
CA GLU A 14 0.53 -9.40 -1.18
C GLU A 14 -0.29 -9.60 -2.46
N GLU A 15 -1.21 -8.69 -2.75
CA GLU A 15 -2.02 -8.79 -3.96
C GLU A 15 -1.29 -8.28 -5.19
N GLY A 16 -0.31 -7.42 -5.01
CA GLY A 16 0.41 -6.81 -6.12
C GLY A 16 -0.43 -5.83 -6.93
N SER A 17 -1.56 -5.39 -6.38
CA SER A 17 -2.50 -4.52 -7.07
C SER A 17 -3.38 -3.81 -6.07
N LEU A 18 -3.54 -2.49 -6.25
CA LEU A 18 -4.45 -1.71 -5.42
C LEU A 18 -5.89 -2.15 -5.61
N THR A 19 -6.29 -2.37 -6.84
CA THR A 19 -7.66 -2.79 -7.15
C THR A 19 -7.98 -4.15 -6.53
N ASN A 20 -7.09 -5.13 -6.70
CA ASN A 20 -7.32 -6.46 -6.14
C ASN A 20 -7.33 -6.43 -4.61
N ALA A 21 -6.43 -5.67 -4.01
CA ALA A 21 -6.40 -5.55 -2.55
C ALA A 21 -7.71 -4.95 -2.04
N ALA A 22 -8.18 -3.89 -2.69
CA ALA A 22 -9.42 -3.23 -2.28
C ALA A 22 -10.62 -4.17 -2.41
N GLU A 23 -10.72 -4.87 -3.53
CA GLU A 23 -11.89 -5.70 -3.80
C GLU A 23 -11.86 -7.04 -3.08
N ARG A 24 -10.71 -7.70 -3.05
CA ARG A 24 -10.59 -9.08 -2.57
C ARG A 24 -10.23 -9.21 -1.11
N ARG A 25 -9.48 -8.26 -0.58
CA ARG A 25 -8.94 -8.38 0.77
C ARG A 25 -9.60 -7.43 1.75
N LEU A 26 -9.84 -6.21 1.34
CA LEU A 26 -10.21 -5.14 2.25
C LEU A 26 -11.66 -4.70 2.13
N HIS A 27 -12.33 -5.12 1.06
CA HIS A 27 -13.74 -4.76 0.81
C HIS A 27 -13.96 -3.25 0.91
N THR A 28 -13.06 -2.49 0.29
CA THR A 28 -13.14 -1.04 0.28
C THR A 28 -12.95 -0.54 -1.14
N ALA A 29 -13.29 0.72 -1.38
CA ALA A 29 -13.11 1.31 -2.70
C ALA A 29 -11.64 1.58 -2.97
N GLN A 30 -11.19 1.35 -4.21
CA GLN A 30 -9.80 1.57 -4.57
C GLN A 30 -9.34 3.01 -4.31
N PRO A 31 -10.14 4.06 -4.61
CA PRO A 31 -9.70 5.42 -4.28
C PRO A 31 -9.47 5.65 -2.80
N SER A 32 -10.28 5.02 -1.94
CA SER A 32 -10.07 5.12 -0.50
C SER A 32 -8.78 4.44 -0.07
N LEU A 33 -8.51 3.26 -0.64
CA LEU A 33 -7.28 2.53 -0.35
C LEU A 33 -6.06 3.32 -0.79
N SER A 34 -6.10 3.89 -2.00
CA SER A 34 -5.03 4.73 -2.52
C SER A 34 -4.74 5.89 -1.57
N ARG A 35 -5.79 6.53 -1.05
CA ARG A 35 -5.63 7.64 -0.13
C ARG A 35 -4.96 7.18 1.16
N GLN A 36 -5.38 6.03 1.71
CA GLN A 36 -4.79 5.51 2.95
C GLN A 36 -3.30 5.23 2.77
N ILE A 37 -2.91 4.67 1.64
CA ILE A 37 -1.50 4.40 1.36
C ILE A 37 -0.73 5.72 1.23
N ARG A 38 -1.31 6.71 0.55
CA ARG A 38 -0.67 8.01 0.41
C ARG A 38 -0.49 8.70 1.76
N ASP A 39 -1.51 8.60 2.63
CA ASP A 39 -1.42 9.18 3.98
C ASP A 39 -0.29 8.54 4.75
N LEU A 40 -0.12 7.22 4.63
CA LEU A 40 0.98 6.50 5.26
C LEU A 40 2.33 6.99 4.73
N GLU A 41 2.45 7.13 3.42
CA GLU A 41 3.69 7.61 2.82
C GLU A 41 4.04 9.02 3.27
N LEU A 42 3.03 9.89 3.37
CA LEU A 42 3.25 11.26 3.82
C LEU A 42 3.70 11.30 5.28
N GLU A 43 3.12 10.45 6.10
CA GLU A 43 3.47 10.40 7.52
C GLU A 43 4.89 9.91 7.73
N ILE A 44 5.31 8.91 6.96
CA ILE A 44 6.67 8.36 7.05
C ILE A 44 7.68 9.26 6.34
N GLY A 45 7.24 9.99 5.32
CA GLY A 45 8.09 10.92 4.59
C GLY A 45 8.82 10.32 3.40
N VAL A 46 8.43 9.11 2.97
CA VAL A 46 9.02 8.48 1.80
C VAL A 46 7.95 7.72 1.03
N LYS A 47 8.19 7.51 -0.26
CA LYS A 47 7.31 6.69 -1.07
C LYS A 47 7.61 5.23 -0.82
N LEU A 48 6.55 4.46 -0.63
CA LEU A 48 6.65 3.02 -0.38
C LEU A 48 6.31 2.20 -1.63
N LEU A 49 5.47 2.75 -2.49
CA LEU A 49 5.00 2.07 -3.69
C LEU A 49 5.21 2.94 -4.93
N GLU A 50 5.52 2.30 -6.05
CA GLU A 50 5.57 2.93 -7.35
C GLU A 50 4.52 2.29 -8.23
N ARG A 51 3.83 3.12 -9.03
CA ARG A 51 2.85 2.63 -9.99
C ARG A 51 3.49 2.56 -11.37
N ASN A 52 3.22 1.49 -12.08
CA ASN A 52 3.69 1.34 -13.45
C ASN A 52 2.61 0.63 -14.28
N ALA A 53 2.88 0.42 -15.56
CA ALA A 53 1.91 -0.16 -16.48
C ALA A 53 1.49 -1.59 -16.09
N ARG A 54 2.32 -2.27 -15.31
CA ARG A 54 2.05 -3.65 -14.90
C ARG A 54 1.40 -3.76 -13.53
N GLY A 55 1.17 -2.62 -12.87
CA GLY A 55 0.60 -2.60 -11.55
C GLY A 55 1.44 -1.76 -10.61
N ILE A 56 1.79 -2.31 -9.45
CA ILE A 56 2.58 -1.61 -8.46
C ILE A 56 3.84 -2.41 -8.12
N ALA A 57 4.86 -1.68 -7.67
CA ALA A 57 6.10 -2.28 -7.21
C ALA A 57 6.53 -1.57 -5.93
N LEU A 58 7.26 -2.28 -5.08
CA LEU A 58 7.81 -1.69 -3.88
C LEU A 58 9.02 -0.83 -4.22
N THR A 59 9.12 0.34 -3.58
CA THR A 59 10.37 1.09 -3.59
C THR A 59 11.34 0.39 -2.63
N ALA A 60 12.61 0.81 -2.63
CA ALA A 60 13.57 0.29 -1.66
C ALA A 60 13.08 0.55 -0.22
N ALA A 61 12.55 1.75 0.03
CA ALA A 61 11.99 2.10 1.33
C ALA A 61 10.79 1.22 1.66
N GLY A 62 9.94 0.95 0.65
CA GLY A 62 8.77 0.09 0.83
C GLY A 62 9.14 -1.32 1.24
N ARG A 63 10.20 -1.87 0.63
CA ARG A 63 10.67 -3.22 0.98
C ARG A 63 11.17 -3.28 2.42
N VAL A 64 11.94 -2.29 2.84
CA VAL A 64 12.41 -2.23 4.21
C VAL A 64 11.24 -2.11 5.18
N PHE A 65 10.29 -1.25 4.84
CA PHE A 65 9.10 -1.05 5.68
C PHE A 65 8.30 -2.36 5.82
N LEU A 66 8.11 -3.07 4.71
CA LEU A 66 7.37 -4.33 4.71
C LEU A 66 8.05 -5.37 5.60
N ASP A 67 9.38 -5.44 5.54
CA ASP A 67 10.14 -6.39 6.34
C ASP A 67 9.96 -6.16 7.84
N HIS A 68 9.66 -4.93 8.24
CA HIS A 68 9.47 -4.57 9.64
C HIS A 68 8.00 -4.44 10.04
N ALA A 69 7.10 -4.67 9.13
CA ALA A 69 5.66 -4.49 9.41
C ALA A 69 5.02 -5.68 10.13
#